data_c83c5d378c1e177d240d20af91739826
#
_entry.id   c83c5d378c1e177d240d20af91739826
#
_cell.length_a   1.000
_cell.length_b   1.000
_cell.length_c   1.000
_cell.angle_alpha   90.00
_cell.angle_beta   90.00
_cell.angle_gamma   90.00
#
_symmetry.space_group_name_H-M   'P 1'
#
loop_
_entity.id
_entity.type
_entity.pdbx_description
1 polymer ?
#
loop_
_entity_poly.entity_id
_entity_poly.type
_entity_poly.pdbx_seq_one_letter_code
_entity_poly.pdbx_strand_id
1 'polypeptide(L)'
;EHAGDVPLVTKVPAETGSPPFVRERLSRDDAVDIARRLADGGFDALVPVECSVYWDMSIVRGAYPKRAWAASGLQPGYEAAFGGTVRARVVRALTRLQARRHSREPGWNADLCRAVRETVDVPVLCEGGLRERGHCEALLGAVGETAADAVGMGRPFYAEPRLGARLLGAGA
;
A
#
# COMPACT_ATOMS: atom_id res chain seq x y z
N GLU A 1 -17.85 18.26 -15.75
CA GLU A 1 -17.81 18.08 -17.23
C GLU A 1 -16.50 17.41 -17.62
N HIS A 2 -16.59 16.21 -18.20
CA HIS A 2 -15.61 15.56 -19.09
C HIS A 2 -14.41 14.84 -18.48
N ALA A 3 -14.67 13.92 -17.54
CA ALA A 3 -13.72 12.81 -17.33
C ALA A 3 -14.04 11.59 -18.23
N GLY A 4 -14.91 11.73 -19.24
CA GLY A 4 -15.40 10.62 -20.05
C GLY A 4 -14.33 9.80 -20.79
N ASP A 5 -13.14 10.38 -20.96
CA ASP A 5 -12.00 9.73 -21.63
C ASP A 5 -10.79 9.51 -20.70
N VAL A 6 -10.92 9.79 -19.41
CA VAL A 6 -9.83 9.62 -18.43
C VAL A 6 -10.17 8.47 -17.50
N PRO A 7 -9.34 7.40 -17.44
CA PRO A 7 -9.56 6.29 -16.53
C PRO A 7 -9.57 6.75 -15.06
N LEU A 8 -10.59 6.33 -14.31
CA LEU A 8 -10.73 6.58 -12.88
C LEU A 8 -10.18 5.40 -12.09
N VAL A 9 -9.06 5.61 -11.42
CA VAL A 9 -8.42 4.60 -10.57
C VAL A 9 -8.39 5.09 -9.13
N THR A 10 -8.80 4.24 -8.19
CA THR A 10 -8.81 4.61 -6.78
C THR A 10 -8.27 3.51 -5.86
N LYS A 11 -7.84 3.91 -4.67
CA LYS A 11 -7.45 2.97 -3.62
C LYS A 11 -8.67 2.55 -2.80
N VAL A 12 -8.73 1.26 -2.48
CA VAL A 12 -9.74 0.68 -1.59
C VAL A 12 -9.05 0.30 -0.30
N PRO A 13 -9.27 1.04 0.79
CA PRO A 13 -8.60 0.77 2.04
C PRO A 13 -9.27 -0.39 2.81
N ALA A 14 -8.46 -1.23 3.43
CA ALA A 14 -8.81 -2.05 4.58
C ALA A 14 -7.84 -1.75 5.72
N GLU A 15 -8.29 -1.87 6.95
CA GLU A 15 -7.42 -1.61 8.11
C GLU A 15 -6.93 -2.92 8.71
N THR A 16 -5.65 -2.92 9.10
CA THR A 16 -5.04 -4.01 9.85
C THR A 16 -5.75 -4.27 11.18
N GLY A 17 -5.48 -5.41 11.81
CA GLY A 17 -6.04 -5.75 13.12
C GLY A 17 -5.87 -4.64 14.15
N SER A 18 -6.99 -4.15 14.71
CA SER A 18 -7.00 -3.05 15.67
C SER A 18 -6.70 -3.52 17.10
N PRO A 19 -6.16 -2.65 17.96
CA PRO A 19 -6.13 -2.89 19.40
C PRO A 19 -7.54 -3.14 19.99
N PRO A 20 -7.68 -3.88 21.11
CA PRO A 20 -8.98 -4.25 21.66
C PRO A 20 -9.91 -3.09 22.05
N PHE A 21 -9.35 -1.90 22.26
CA PHE A 21 -10.12 -0.70 22.59
C PHE A 21 -10.66 0.05 21.37
N VAL A 22 -10.25 -0.34 20.16
CA VAL A 22 -10.77 0.21 18.90
C VAL A 22 -11.93 -0.69 18.45
N ARG A 23 -13.15 -0.18 18.53
CA ARG A 23 -14.36 -0.94 18.22
C ARG A 23 -14.72 -0.94 16.74
N GLU A 24 -14.42 0.15 16.07
CA GLU A 24 -14.75 0.32 14.66
C GLU A 24 -13.48 0.40 13.84
N ARG A 25 -13.41 -0.40 12.81
CA ARG A 25 -12.34 -0.40 11.81
C ARG A 25 -12.89 -0.82 10.47
N LEU A 26 -12.28 -0.41 9.42
CA LEU A 26 -12.61 -0.87 8.09
C LEU A 26 -12.03 -2.28 7.88
N SER A 27 -12.89 -3.29 7.93
CA SER A 27 -12.49 -4.69 7.75
C SER A 27 -12.18 -5.01 6.29
N ARG A 28 -11.67 -6.21 6.01
CA ARG A 28 -11.51 -6.70 4.64
C ARG A 28 -12.86 -6.87 3.94
N ASP A 29 -13.88 -7.34 4.65
CA ASP A 29 -15.23 -7.50 4.09
C ASP A 29 -15.84 -6.15 3.71
N ASP A 30 -15.67 -5.12 4.56
CA ASP A 30 -16.08 -3.75 4.23
C ASP A 30 -15.36 -3.22 3.00
N ALA A 31 -14.06 -3.52 2.86
CA ALA A 31 -13.28 -3.12 1.69
C ALA A 31 -13.79 -3.80 0.41
N VAL A 32 -14.16 -5.07 0.47
CA VAL A 32 -14.77 -5.80 -0.66
C VAL A 32 -16.11 -5.17 -1.04
N ASP A 33 -16.96 -4.82 -0.08
CA ASP A 33 -18.24 -4.15 -0.33
C ASP A 33 -18.06 -2.75 -0.93
N ILE A 34 -17.07 -2.00 -0.44
CA ILE A 34 -16.68 -0.70 -1.00
C ILE A 34 -16.18 -0.87 -2.44
N ALA A 35 -15.33 -1.87 -2.69
CA ALA A 35 -14.82 -2.15 -4.02
C ALA A 35 -15.93 -2.40 -5.04
N ARG A 36 -16.92 -3.21 -4.67
CA ARG A 36 -18.11 -3.47 -5.52
C ARG A 36 -18.86 -2.19 -5.84
N ARG A 37 -19.15 -1.37 -4.83
CA ARG A 37 -19.84 -0.07 -5.03
C ARG A 37 -19.06 0.90 -5.90
N LEU A 38 -17.73 0.90 -5.81
CA LEU A 38 -16.88 1.75 -6.67
C LEU A 38 -16.89 1.26 -8.11
N ALA A 39 -16.78 -0.06 -8.33
CA ALA A 39 -16.88 -0.66 -9.65
C ALA A 39 -18.25 -0.35 -10.30
N ASP A 40 -19.35 -0.57 -9.56
CA ASP A 40 -20.72 -0.23 -10.00
C ASP A 40 -20.89 1.28 -10.25
N GLY A 41 -20.14 2.11 -9.54
CA GLY A 41 -20.11 3.57 -9.69
C GLY A 41 -19.28 4.08 -10.86
N GLY A 42 -18.67 3.19 -11.65
CA GLY A 42 -17.95 3.54 -12.88
C GLY A 42 -16.47 3.85 -12.69
N PHE A 43 -15.84 3.33 -11.65
CA PHE A 43 -14.38 3.31 -11.55
C PHE A 43 -13.79 2.25 -12.48
N ASP A 44 -12.74 2.61 -13.24
CA ASP A 44 -12.13 1.75 -14.26
C ASP A 44 -11.10 0.77 -13.69
N ALA A 45 -10.55 1.03 -12.51
CA ALA A 45 -9.64 0.10 -11.82
C ALA A 45 -9.56 0.40 -10.32
N LEU A 46 -9.24 -0.63 -9.54
CA LEU A 46 -9.15 -0.57 -8.07
C LEU A 46 -7.78 -1.00 -7.55
N VAL A 47 -7.33 -0.35 -6.48
CA VAL A 47 -6.06 -0.66 -5.81
C VAL A 47 -6.33 -0.99 -4.33
N PRO A 48 -6.60 -2.25 -3.97
CA PRO A 48 -6.83 -2.63 -2.59
C PRO A 48 -5.56 -2.49 -1.75
N VAL A 49 -5.69 -1.88 -0.56
CA VAL A 49 -4.55 -1.64 0.35
C VAL A 49 -4.95 -1.92 1.79
N GLU A 50 -4.31 -2.89 2.42
CA GLU A 50 -4.48 -3.17 3.84
C GLU A 50 -3.39 -2.48 4.66
N CYS A 51 -3.77 -1.44 5.40
CA CYS A 51 -2.83 -0.70 6.24
C CYS A 51 -3.55 0.09 7.33
N SER A 52 -2.83 0.49 8.37
CA SER A 52 -3.29 1.54 9.28
C SER A 52 -2.24 2.62 9.45
N VAL A 53 -2.72 3.85 9.62
CA VAL A 53 -1.90 5.01 10.01
C VAL A 53 -2.14 5.38 11.48
N TYR A 54 -3.12 4.74 12.11
CA TYR A 54 -3.59 5.12 13.44
C TYR A 54 -2.92 4.35 14.56
N TRP A 55 -2.84 3.01 14.44
CA TRP A 55 -2.36 2.16 15.54
C TRP A 55 -1.10 1.37 15.24
N ASP A 56 -0.74 1.12 14.00
CA ASP A 56 0.44 0.30 13.69
C ASP A 56 1.35 0.86 12.59
N MET A 57 0.98 1.96 11.97
CA MET A 57 1.75 2.60 10.89
C MET A 57 2.11 1.63 9.74
N SER A 58 1.32 0.59 9.54
CA SER A 58 1.56 -0.46 8.53
C SER A 58 1.55 0.04 7.09
N ILE A 59 1.06 1.26 6.86
CA ILE A 59 1.19 1.93 5.56
C ILE A 59 2.67 2.09 5.13
N VAL A 60 3.59 2.14 6.09
CA VAL A 60 5.03 2.26 5.85
C VAL A 60 5.73 0.97 6.28
N ARG A 61 5.57 -0.09 5.49
CA ARG A 61 6.26 -1.35 5.73
C ARG A 61 7.73 -1.28 5.33
N GLY A 62 8.59 -1.94 6.11
CA GLY A 62 10.01 -2.06 5.85
C GLY A 62 10.88 -1.54 7.01
N ALA A 63 12.15 -1.31 6.74
CA ALA A 63 13.07 -0.83 7.76
C ALA A 63 12.68 0.58 8.24
N TYR A 64 12.79 0.80 9.55
CA TYR A 64 12.58 2.11 10.15
C TYR A 64 13.42 3.19 9.43
N PRO A 65 12.82 4.29 8.96
CA PRO A 65 13.48 5.29 8.12
C PRO A 65 14.39 6.23 8.94
N LYS A 66 15.48 5.70 9.49
CA LYS A 66 16.40 6.42 10.38
C LYS A 66 16.87 7.76 9.81
N ARG A 67 17.21 7.77 8.51
CA ARG A 67 17.71 8.98 7.83
C ARG A 67 16.66 10.08 7.77
N ALA A 68 15.42 9.73 7.43
CA ALA A 68 14.32 10.70 7.38
C ALA A 68 14.05 11.30 8.76
N TRP A 69 13.97 10.47 9.81
CA TRP A 69 13.79 10.93 11.18
C TRP A 69 14.98 11.71 11.75
N ALA A 70 16.17 11.58 11.19
CA ALA A 70 17.37 12.30 11.60
C ALA A 70 17.62 13.58 10.78
N ALA A 71 16.93 13.76 9.67
CA ALA A 71 17.12 14.91 8.79
C ALA A 71 16.63 16.20 9.46
N SER A 72 17.55 17.13 9.70
CA SER A 72 17.26 18.41 10.37
C SER A 72 16.19 19.23 9.65
N GLY A 73 16.19 19.20 8.32
CA GLY A 73 15.20 19.91 7.50
C GLY A 73 13.77 19.37 7.63
N LEU A 74 13.57 18.14 8.13
CA LEU A 74 12.25 17.55 8.32
C LEU A 74 11.73 17.71 9.76
N GLN A 75 12.58 18.08 10.72
CA GLN A 75 12.18 18.22 12.13
C GLN A 75 11.04 19.21 12.35
N PRO A 76 11.07 20.44 11.78
CA PRO A 76 9.97 21.40 11.95
C PRO A 76 8.63 20.85 11.45
N GLY A 77 8.65 20.09 10.33
CA GLY A 77 7.45 19.43 9.79
C GLY A 77 6.90 18.36 10.72
N TYR A 78 7.76 17.52 11.31
CA TYR A 78 7.34 16.52 12.30
C TYR A 78 6.78 17.17 13.57
N GLU A 79 7.43 18.22 14.07
CA GLU A 79 6.97 18.94 15.25
C GLU A 79 5.62 19.61 15.03
N ALA A 80 5.41 20.22 13.87
CA ALA A 80 4.13 20.79 13.48
C ALA A 80 3.05 19.71 13.35
N ALA A 81 3.34 18.59 12.66
CA ALA A 81 2.39 17.51 12.44
C ALA A 81 1.95 16.81 13.73
N PHE A 82 2.85 16.65 14.70
CA PHE A 82 2.57 15.97 15.95
C PHE A 82 2.26 16.92 17.14
N GLY A 83 2.24 18.21 16.90
CA GLY A 83 1.89 19.20 17.93
C GLY A 83 2.98 19.42 18.99
N GLY A 84 4.26 19.36 18.58
CA GLY A 84 5.42 19.74 19.37
C GLY A 84 6.50 18.68 19.47
N THR A 85 7.68 19.11 19.90
CA THR A 85 8.91 18.31 19.96
C THR A 85 8.77 17.04 20.82
N VAL A 86 8.11 17.12 21.96
CA VAL A 86 7.96 15.97 22.87
C VAL A 86 7.09 14.89 22.22
N ARG A 87 5.96 15.27 21.63
CA ARG A 87 5.07 14.34 20.93
C ARG A 87 5.76 13.73 19.73
N ALA A 88 6.50 14.50 18.94
CA ALA A 88 7.28 13.99 17.81
C ALA A 88 8.31 12.94 18.25
N ARG A 89 8.98 13.12 19.40
CA ARG A 89 9.92 12.12 19.96
C ARG A 89 9.20 10.85 20.39
N VAL A 90 8.03 10.96 21.02
CA VAL A 90 7.22 9.79 21.42
C VAL A 90 6.77 9.02 20.19
N VAL A 91 6.20 9.70 19.19
CA VAL A 91 5.78 9.07 17.93
C VAL A 91 6.96 8.39 17.24
N ARG A 92 8.11 9.04 17.20
CA ARG A 92 9.35 8.45 16.65
C ARG A 92 9.75 7.15 17.36
N ALA A 93 9.67 7.11 18.68
CA ALA A 93 9.98 5.92 19.46
C ALA A 93 8.97 4.79 19.20
N LEU A 94 7.68 5.10 19.16
CA LEU A 94 6.61 4.16 18.84
C LEU A 94 6.75 3.60 17.42
N THR A 95 6.96 4.46 16.43
CA THR A 95 7.21 4.05 15.03
C THR A 95 8.41 3.13 14.90
N ARG A 96 9.46 3.37 15.69
CA ARG A 96 10.64 2.48 15.71
C ARG A 96 10.34 1.08 16.26
N LEU A 97 9.47 1.00 17.25
CA LEU A 97 9.01 -0.29 17.80
C LEU A 97 8.08 -1.01 16.83
N GLN A 98 7.14 -0.29 16.24
CA GLN A 98 6.15 -0.82 15.30
C GLN A 98 6.79 -1.28 13.98
N ALA A 99 7.79 -0.56 13.47
CA ALA A 99 8.52 -0.95 12.27
C ALA A 99 9.20 -2.33 12.35
N ARG A 100 9.37 -2.87 13.56
CA ARG A 100 9.86 -4.25 13.74
C ARG A 100 8.78 -5.31 13.51
N ARG A 101 7.50 -4.93 13.59
CA ARG A 101 6.34 -5.83 13.42
C ARG A 101 5.93 -5.97 11.97
N HIS A 102 6.24 -4.97 11.15
CA HIS A 102 5.87 -4.93 9.73
C HIS A 102 7.13 -5.03 8.87
N SER A 103 7.66 -6.24 8.74
CA SER A 103 8.72 -6.52 7.78
C SER A 103 8.23 -6.24 6.35
N ARG A 104 9.17 -5.95 5.45
CA ARG A 104 8.85 -5.83 4.04
C ARG A 104 8.54 -7.23 3.50
N GLU A 105 7.31 -7.43 3.15
CA GLU A 105 6.82 -8.64 2.51
C GLU A 105 6.36 -8.29 1.09
N PRO A 106 6.92 -8.91 0.04
CA PRO A 106 6.48 -8.64 -1.32
C PRO A 106 5.02 -9.03 -1.51
N GLY A 107 4.20 -8.09 -2.02
CA GLY A 107 2.79 -8.37 -2.31
C GLY A 107 1.92 -8.58 -1.07
N TRP A 108 2.18 -7.91 0.04
CA TRP A 108 1.38 -8.08 1.29
C TRP A 108 -0.12 -7.81 1.13
N ASN A 109 -0.53 -7.15 0.05
CA ASN A 109 -1.94 -6.90 -0.27
C ASN A 109 -2.57 -8.00 -1.15
N ALA A 110 -1.82 -9.04 -1.50
CA ALA A 110 -2.27 -10.07 -2.46
C ALA A 110 -3.60 -10.71 -2.07
N ASP A 111 -3.79 -11.05 -0.79
CA ASP A 111 -5.02 -11.70 -0.33
C ASP A 111 -6.24 -10.78 -0.42
N LEU A 112 -6.06 -9.50 -0.08
CA LEU A 112 -7.13 -8.51 -0.25
C LEU A 112 -7.40 -8.24 -1.74
N CYS A 113 -6.38 -8.15 -2.56
CA CYS A 113 -6.53 -7.99 -4.01
C CYS A 113 -7.28 -9.17 -4.62
N ARG A 114 -6.97 -10.40 -4.23
CA ARG A 114 -7.69 -11.61 -4.68
C ARG A 114 -9.17 -11.55 -4.28
N ALA A 115 -9.47 -11.26 -3.02
CA ALA A 115 -10.84 -11.17 -2.52
C ALA A 115 -11.66 -10.09 -3.26
N VAL A 116 -11.07 -8.94 -3.56
CA VAL A 116 -11.71 -7.88 -4.35
C VAL A 116 -11.89 -8.35 -5.80
N ARG A 117 -10.86 -8.92 -6.43
CA ARG A 117 -10.88 -9.38 -7.82
C ARG A 117 -11.96 -10.42 -8.09
N GLU A 118 -12.27 -11.27 -7.11
CA GLU A 118 -13.34 -12.27 -7.21
C GLU A 118 -14.75 -11.65 -7.19
N THR A 119 -14.88 -10.37 -6.87
CA THR A 119 -16.18 -9.70 -6.67
C THR A 119 -16.46 -8.53 -7.61
N VAL A 120 -15.47 -8.12 -8.41
CA VAL A 120 -15.59 -7.00 -9.34
C VAL A 120 -15.17 -7.39 -10.76
N ASP A 121 -15.74 -6.74 -11.77
CA ASP A 121 -15.41 -6.95 -13.19
C ASP A 121 -14.35 -5.95 -13.71
N VAL A 122 -13.91 -5.02 -12.86
CA VAL A 122 -12.88 -4.04 -13.23
C VAL A 122 -11.48 -4.53 -12.79
N PRO A 123 -10.41 -4.13 -13.50
CA PRO A 123 -9.05 -4.51 -13.15
C PRO A 123 -8.66 -4.16 -11.73
N VAL A 124 -7.98 -5.09 -11.06
CA VAL A 124 -7.43 -4.93 -9.72
C VAL A 124 -5.91 -4.85 -9.77
N LEU A 125 -5.35 -3.79 -9.19
CA LEU A 125 -3.91 -3.57 -9.12
C LEU A 125 -3.39 -3.89 -7.73
N CYS A 126 -2.33 -4.70 -7.64
CA CYS A 126 -1.65 -4.99 -6.38
C CYS A 126 -0.41 -4.13 -6.21
N GLU A 127 -0.37 -3.36 -5.12
CA GLU A 127 0.81 -2.62 -4.67
C GLU A 127 1.38 -3.22 -3.40
N GLY A 128 2.66 -3.01 -3.16
CA GLY A 128 3.29 -3.28 -1.87
C GLY A 128 4.51 -4.18 -1.94
N GLY A 129 5.67 -3.65 -1.57
CA GLY A 129 6.92 -4.40 -1.41
C GLY A 129 7.55 -4.97 -2.67
N LEU A 130 6.95 -4.80 -3.83
CA LEU A 130 7.39 -5.38 -5.10
C LEU A 130 8.67 -4.72 -5.62
N ARG A 131 9.63 -5.54 -6.06
CA ARG A 131 10.91 -5.11 -6.63
C ARG A 131 11.46 -6.06 -7.68
N GLU A 132 10.99 -7.29 -7.69
CA GLU A 132 11.53 -8.38 -8.51
C GLU A 132 10.47 -8.90 -9.45
N ARG A 133 10.88 -9.26 -10.64
CA ARG A 133 9.99 -9.77 -11.68
C ARG A 133 9.22 -11.01 -11.23
N GLY A 134 9.88 -11.95 -10.58
CA GLY A 134 9.23 -13.17 -10.10
C GLY A 134 8.08 -12.92 -9.13
N HIS A 135 8.20 -11.90 -8.25
CA HIS A 135 7.10 -11.52 -7.37
C HIS A 135 5.92 -10.91 -8.14
N CYS A 136 6.19 -10.12 -9.17
CA CYS A 136 5.15 -9.55 -10.02
C CYS A 136 4.43 -10.65 -10.81
N GLU A 137 5.19 -11.53 -11.44
CA GLU A 137 4.66 -12.66 -12.21
C GLU A 137 3.81 -13.61 -11.36
N ALA A 138 4.21 -13.86 -10.11
CA ALA A 138 3.42 -14.66 -9.18
C ALA A 138 2.05 -14.03 -8.87
N LEU A 139 2.00 -12.71 -8.68
CA LEU A 139 0.74 -11.99 -8.45
C LEU A 139 -0.16 -11.97 -9.68
N LEU A 140 0.43 -11.96 -10.87
CA LEU A 140 -0.28 -11.96 -12.15
C LEU A 140 -0.67 -13.38 -12.64
N GLY A 141 -0.46 -14.40 -11.82
CA GLY A 141 -0.88 -15.77 -12.14
C GLY A 141 0.09 -16.58 -12.97
N ALA A 142 1.33 -16.18 -13.14
CA ALA A 142 2.34 -17.00 -13.81
C ALA A 142 2.66 -18.28 -13.02
N VAL A 143 2.45 -18.25 -11.70
CA VAL A 143 2.58 -19.41 -10.80
C VAL A 143 1.45 -19.35 -9.79
N GLY A 144 0.54 -20.31 -9.82
CA GLY A 144 -0.58 -20.39 -8.89
C GLY A 144 -1.78 -19.48 -9.26
N GLU A 145 -2.56 -19.10 -8.26
CA GLU A 145 -3.75 -18.28 -8.45
C GLU A 145 -3.41 -16.80 -8.71
N THR A 146 -4.11 -16.21 -9.66
CA THR A 146 -4.00 -14.78 -9.97
C THR A 146 -4.55 -13.94 -8.82
N ALA A 147 -3.72 -13.09 -8.26
CA ALA A 147 -4.13 -12.16 -7.21
C ALA A 147 -4.52 -10.77 -7.75
N ALA A 148 -3.97 -10.36 -8.87
CA ALA A 148 -4.21 -9.05 -9.47
C ALA A 148 -4.04 -9.08 -10.98
N ASP A 149 -4.61 -8.11 -11.67
CA ASP A 149 -4.52 -7.95 -13.13
C ASP A 149 -3.34 -7.06 -13.52
N ALA A 150 -2.86 -6.23 -12.58
CA ALA A 150 -1.67 -5.41 -12.73
C ALA A 150 -0.94 -5.22 -11.39
N VAL A 151 0.30 -4.74 -11.47
CA VAL A 151 1.12 -4.44 -10.28
C VAL A 151 1.56 -2.99 -10.26
N GLY A 152 1.54 -2.38 -9.07
CA GLY A 152 1.99 -1.02 -8.84
C GLY A 152 3.28 -0.96 -8.02
N MET A 153 4.21 -0.11 -8.42
CA MET A 153 5.47 0.13 -7.72
C MET A 153 5.78 1.62 -7.64
N GLY A 154 5.95 2.15 -6.43
CA GLY A 154 6.35 3.54 -6.23
C GLY A 154 7.81 3.67 -5.83
N ARG A 155 8.14 3.44 -4.56
CA ARG A 155 9.48 3.64 -3.98
C ARG A 155 10.64 2.96 -4.73
N PRO A 156 10.51 1.76 -5.31
CA PRO A 156 11.59 1.16 -6.09
C PRO A 156 12.05 2.01 -7.27
N PHE A 157 11.15 2.73 -7.95
CA PHE A 157 11.50 3.60 -9.06
C PHE A 157 12.32 4.84 -8.65
N TYR A 158 12.18 5.31 -7.41
CA TYR A 158 13.04 6.37 -6.88
C TYR A 158 14.47 5.89 -6.65
N ALA A 159 14.64 4.62 -6.30
CA ALA A 159 15.95 4.03 -6.07
C ALA A 159 16.63 3.57 -7.36
N GLU A 160 15.85 3.18 -8.35
CA GLU A 160 16.31 2.60 -9.62
C GLU A 160 15.45 3.13 -10.79
N PRO A 161 15.86 4.22 -11.44
CA PRO A 161 15.10 4.80 -12.56
C PRO A 161 14.91 3.87 -13.75
N ARG A 162 15.81 2.88 -13.94
CA ARG A 162 15.74 1.85 -14.99
C ARG A 162 15.02 0.57 -14.55
N LEU A 163 14.35 0.57 -13.41
CA LEU A 163 13.67 -0.61 -12.88
C LEU A 163 12.74 -1.27 -13.90
N GLY A 164 11.96 -0.48 -14.64
CA GLY A 164 11.06 -1.01 -15.66
C GLY A 164 11.79 -1.79 -16.75
N ALA A 165 12.88 -1.27 -17.27
CA ALA A 165 13.70 -1.96 -18.27
C ALA A 165 14.27 -3.28 -17.71
N ARG A 166 14.80 -3.27 -16.50
CA ARG A 166 15.30 -4.47 -15.83
C ARG A 166 14.20 -5.52 -15.62
N LEU A 167 13.04 -5.13 -15.16
CA LEU A 167 11.91 -6.03 -14.93
C LEU A 167 11.39 -6.67 -16.23
N LEU A 168 11.42 -5.91 -17.33
CA LEU A 168 10.99 -6.39 -18.64
C LEU A 168 12.08 -7.16 -19.40
N GLY A 169 13.29 -7.26 -18.84
CA GLY A 169 14.41 -7.90 -19.51
C GLY A 169 15.00 -7.09 -20.66
N ALA A 170 14.65 -5.81 -20.80
CA ALA A 170 15.20 -4.90 -21.78
C ALA A 170 16.46 -4.23 -21.20
N GLY A 171 17.63 -4.86 -21.41
CA GLY A 171 18.92 -4.25 -21.10
C GLY A 171 19.69 -4.98 -20.00
N ALA A 172 20.36 -6.06 -20.37
CA ALA A 172 21.63 -6.47 -19.83
C ALA A 172 22.72 -5.86 -20.73
#